data_a68e9b3d8279e7dea90270d371a40572
#
_entry.id   a68e9b3d8279e7dea90270d371a40572
#
_cell.length_a   1.000
_cell.length_b   1.000
_cell.length_c   1.000
_cell.angle_alpha   90.00
_cell.angle_beta   90.00
_cell.angle_gamma   90.00
#
_symmetry.space_group_name_H-M   'P 1'
#
loop_
_entity.id
_entity.type
_entity.pdbx_description
1 polymer ?
#
loop_
_entity_poly.entity_id
_entity_poly.type
_entity_poly.pdbx_seq_one_letter_code
_entity_poly.pdbx_strand_id
1 'polypeptide(L)'
;MRRFDESKLNDVYQYIRDCHIHERRSPTFREIGAACGISSTSWVSKLIATLEERELIEVAYVGGRRIISIPDNLNIGQTKHTSIVGSCPCGTPLLAVENITATVALPVEIFGNEEHFILQAKGQSMIKRGIFDGDLMVVKVQNTAEVGEVVIARLNQEEVTAKVLAFADGRHYLEPANDEVDEKGKPIYRDIHPDGEWDILGVVDHVIHAP
;
A
#
# COMPACT_ATOMS: atom_id res chain seq x y z
N MET A 1 32.55 -6.33 -29.28
CA MET A 1 31.58 -5.52 -28.54
C MET A 1 31.60 -6.03 -27.09
N ARG A 2 32.14 -5.26 -26.11
CA ARG A 2 32.10 -5.70 -24.70
C ARG A 2 30.65 -5.75 -24.27
N ARG A 3 30.21 -6.92 -23.77
CA ARG A 3 28.88 -7.14 -23.20
C ARG A 3 28.69 -6.12 -22.08
N PHE A 4 27.61 -5.36 -22.12
CA PHE A 4 27.26 -4.42 -21.05
C PHE A 4 27.13 -5.18 -19.72
N ASP A 5 27.78 -4.70 -18.67
CA ASP A 5 27.81 -5.40 -17.38
C ASP A 5 26.63 -4.96 -16.53
N GLU A 6 25.50 -5.67 -16.67
CA GLU A 6 24.27 -5.43 -15.91
C GLU A 6 24.48 -5.57 -14.39
N SER A 7 25.41 -6.42 -13.95
CA SER A 7 25.72 -6.54 -12.52
C SER A 7 26.31 -5.24 -11.98
N LYS A 8 27.27 -4.66 -12.73
CA LYS A 8 27.88 -3.38 -12.35
C LYS A 8 26.90 -2.21 -12.42
N LEU A 9 25.95 -2.26 -13.35
CA LEU A 9 24.87 -1.27 -13.43
C LEU A 9 24.00 -1.31 -12.16
N ASN A 10 23.64 -2.52 -11.75
CA ASN A 10 22.84 -2.70 -10.53
C ASN A 10 23.61 -2.27 -9.27
N ASP A 11 24.90 -2.63 -9.13
CA ASP A 11 25.74 -2.19 -8.00
C ASP A 11 25.77 -0.66 -7.88
N VAL A 12 25.94 0.05 -9.02
CA VAL A 12 25.95 1.52 -9.06
C VAL A 12 24.59 2.09 -8.68
N TYR A 13 23.50 1.52 -9.19
CA TYR A 13 22.15 1.96 -8.85
C TYR A 13 21.85 1.79 -7.35
N GLN A 14 22.16 0.64 -6.76
CA GLN A 14 21.97 0.39 -5.34
C GLN A 14 22.76 1.37 -4.47
N TYR A 15 24.03 1.64 -4.82
CA TYR A 15 24.85 2.59 -4.08
C TYR A 15 24.29 4.03 -4.12
N ILE A 16 23.81 4.48 -5.30
CA ILE A 16 23.15 5.79 -5.44
C ILE A 16 21.90 5.85 -4.57
N ARG A 17 21.09 4.80 -4.61
CA ARG A 17 19.88 4.66 -3.83
C ARG A 17 20.17 4.74 -2.32
N ASP A 18 21.17 4.01 -1.83
CA ASP A 18 21.54 3.99 -0.43
C ASP A 18 22.02 5.38 0.05
N CYS A 19 22.83 6.08 -0.75
CA CYS A 19 23.22 7.46 -0.47
C CYS A 19 22.01 8.40 -0.40
N HIS A 20 21.04 8.21 -1.30
CA HIS A 20 19.82 9.04 -1.33
C HIS A 20 18.92 8.80 -0.12
N ILE A 21 18.67 7.54 0.22
CA ILE A 21 17.74 7.13 1.30
C ILE A 21 18.36 7.38 2.69
N HIS A 22 19.57 6.89 2.93
CA HIS A 22 20.17 6.87 4.27
C HIS A 22 20.96 8.11 4.59
N GLU A 23 21.68 8.68 3.61
CA GLU A 23 22.55 9.84 3.81
C GLU A 23 21.93 11.15 3.31
N ARG A 24 20.80 11.09 2.60
CA ARG A 24 20.09 12.23 2.00
C ARG A 24 20.99 13.14 1.16
N ARG A 25 21.92 12.54 0.43
CA ARG A 25 22.89 13.24 -0.44
C ARG A 25 23.08 12.55 -1.79
N SER A 26 23.56 13.32 -2.76
CA SER A 26 24.02 12.81 -4.05
C SER A 26 25.47 12.36 -3.96
N PRO A 27 25.83 11.13 -4.37
CA PRO A 27 27.21 10.67 -4.42
C PRO A 27 27.98 11.26 -5.60
N THR A 28 29.29 11.41 -5.45
CA THR A 28 30.19 11.79 -6.54
C THR A 28 30.61 10.56 -7.36
N PHE A 29 31.05 10.77 -8.59
CA PHE A 29 31.55 9.67 -9.44
C PHE A 29 32.74 8.93 -8.84
N ARG A 30 33.58 9.62 -8.04
CA ARG A 30 34.69 8.98 -7.34
C ARG A 30 34.22 8.06 -6.22
N GLU A 31 33.22 8.48 -5.45
CA GLU A 31 32.61 7.66 -4.41
C GLU A 31 31.92 6.42 -5.02
N ILE A 32 31.14 6.60 -6.08
CA ILE A 32 30.52 5.50 -6.82
C ILE A 32 31.58 4.51 -7.33
N GLY A 33 32.65 5.03 -7.95
CA GLY A 33 33.74 4.19 -8.43
C GLY A 33 34.41 3.39 -7.32
N ALA A 34 34.72 4.04 -6.19
CA ALA A 34 35.32 3.39 -5.03
C ALA A 34 34.44 2.31 -4.42
N ALA A 35 33.15 2.61 -4.23
CA ALA A 35 32.18 1.69 -3.64
C ALA A 35 31.90 0.46 -4.53
N CYS A 36 31.80 0.68 -5.85
CA CYS A 36 31.46 -0.39 -6.81
C CYS A 36 32.69 -1.10 -7.42
N GLY A 37 33.92 -0.76 -6.97
CA GLY A 37 35.18 -1.35 -7.49
C GLY A 37 35.45 -0.96 -8.95
N ILE A 38 35.07 0.27 -9.35
CA ILE A 38 35.27 0.80 -10.71
C ILE A 38 36.37 1.87 -10.69
N SER A 39 37.51 1.58 -11.28
CA SER A 39 38.67 2.50 -11.31
C SER A 39 38.51 3.64 -12.34
N SER A 40 37.67 3.48 -13.34
CA SER A 40 37.48 4.41 -14.46
C SER A 40 36.25 5.30 -14.26
N THR A 41 36.48 6.61 -14.07
CA THR A 41 35.37 7.59 -13.99
C THR A 41 34.59 7.71 -15.30
N SER A 42 35.25 7.44 -16.45
CA SER A 42 34.52 7.41 -17.74
C SER A 42 33.58 6.21 -17.85
N TRP A 43 33.92 5.11 -17.18
CA TRP A 43 33.00 3.95 -17.12
C TRP A 43 31.84 4.22 -16.17
N VAL A 44 32.08 4.83 -14.99
CA VAL A 44 31.01 5.32 -14.10
C VAL A 44 30.08 6.25 -14.86
N SER A 45 30.62 7.21 -15.63
CA SER A 45 29.80 8.13 -16.44
C SER A 45 28.88 7.42 -17.43
N LYS A 46 29.34 6.33 -18.05
CA LYS A 46 28.50 5.53 -18.97
C LYS A 46 27.38 4.78 -18.25
N LEU A 47 27.68 4.21 -17.08
CA LEU A 47 26.68 3.54 -16.25
C LEU A 47 25.61 4.52 -15.76
N ILE A 48 26.01 5.72 -15.35
CA ILE A 48 25.10 6.81 -14.98
C ILE A 48 24.20 7.19 -16.16
N ALA A 49 24.76 7.41 -17.35
CA ALA A 49 23.98 7.73 -18.54
C ALA A 49 22.97 6.62 -18.87
N THR A 50 23.37 5.35 -18.72
CA THR A 50 22.44 4.22 -18.94
C THR A 50 21.32 4.15 -17.89
N LEU A 51 21.62 4.47 -16.63
CA LEU A 51 20.59 4.54 -15.58
C LEU A 51 19.60 5.68 -15.84
N GLU A 52 20.10 6.83 -16.32
CA GLU A 52 19.29 7.98 -16.68
C GLU A 52 18.41 7.68 -17.92
N GLU A 53 18.98 7.03 -18.99
CA GLU A 53 18.22 6.57 -20.15
C GLU A 53 17.12 5.55 -19.79
N ARG A 54 17.29 4.80 -18.69
CA ARG A 54 16.28 3.86 -18.16
C ARG A 54 15.32 4.53 -17.18
N GLU A 55 15.41 5.83 -16.99
CA GLU A 55 14.59 6.61 -16.06
C GLU A 55 14.69 6.15 -14.59
N LEU A 56 15.80 5.49 -14.24
CA LEU A 56 16.06 5.01 -12.88
C LEU A 56 16.70 6.06 -11.98
N ILE A 57 17.32 7.07 -12.58
CA ILE A 57 17.91 8.24 -11.89
C ILE A 57 17.68 9.49 -12.74
N GLU A 58 17.77 10.65 -12.08
CA GLU A 58 17.82 11.95 -12.73
C GLU A 58 19.18 12.62 -12.46
N VAL A 59 19.72 13.30 -13.48
CA VAL A 59 20.98 14.04 -13.35
C VAL A 59 20.74 15.53 -13.60
N ALA A 60 20.89 16.33 -12.56
CA ALA A 60 20.76 17.79 -12.62
C ALA A 60 22.09 18.48 -12.35
N TYR A 61 22.20 19.75 -12.77
CA TYR A 61 23.32 20.61 -12.47
C TYR A 61 22.86 21.82 -11.67
N VAL A 62 23.31 21.93 -10.43
CA VAL A 62 22.98 23.05 -9.53
C VAL A 62 24.27 23.75 -9.09
N GLY A 63 24.41 25.02 -9.41
CA GLY A 63 25.62 25.79 -9.08
C GLY A 63 26.93 25.20 -9.65
N GLY A 64 26.87 24.56 -10.83
CA GLY A 64 28.01 23.90 -11.46
C GLY A 64 28.38 22.52 -10.87
N ARG A 65 27.62 22.06 -9.87
CA ARG A 65 27.75 20.71 -9.29
C ARG A 65 26.71 19.79 -9.89
N ARG A 66 27.12 18.57 -10.23
CA ARG A 66 26.22 17.50 -10.64
C ARG A 66 25.53 16.91 -9.41
N ILE A 67 24.22 16.80 -9.51
CA ILE A 67 23.37 16.15 -8.52
C ILE A 67 22.70 14.96 -9.20
N ILE A 68 22.83 13.78 -8.59
CA ILE A 68 22.16 12.55 -9.00
C ILE A 68 21.07 12.30 -7.98
N SER A 69 19.83 12.17 -8.43
CA SER A 69 18.65 11.89 -7.61
C SER A 69 17.89 10.67 -8.15
N ILE A 70 17.09 10.10 -7.29
CA ILE A 70 16.10 9.09 -7.70
C ILE A 70 14.83 9.84 -8.08
N PRO A 71 14.23 9.58 -9.24
CA PRO A 71 12.97 10.20 -9.64
C PRO A 71 11.86 9.97 -8.61
N ASP A 72 11.06 10.98 -8.34
CA ASP A 72 9.96 10.89 -7.36
C ASP A 72 8.92 9.84 -7.76
N ASN A 73 8.76 9.57 -9.05
CA ASN A 73 7.86 8.54 -9.55
C ASN A 73 8.30 7.10 -9.20
N LEU A 74 9.56 6.90 -8.83
CA LEU A 74 10.04 5.61 -8.35
C LEU A 74 9.79 5.40 -6.86
N ASN A 75 9.42 6.43 -6.10
CA ASN A 75 9.04 6.41 -4.67
C ASN A 75 9.81 5.40 -3.80
N ILE A 76 11.06 5.10 -4.18
CA ILE A 76 11.84 4.02 -3.58
C ILE A 76 12.21 4.36 -2.14
N GLY A 77 11.70 3.55 -1.21
CA GLY A 77 11.92 3.71 0.21
C GLY A 77 11.05 4.78 0.88
N GLN A 78 10.08 5.36 0.17
CA GLN A 78 9.08 6.20 0.82
C GLN A 78 8.08 5.32 1.58
N THR A 79 7.80 5.73 2.80
CA THR A 79 6.77 5.10 3.62
C THR A 79 5.78 6.15 4.09
N LYS A 80 4.52 5.77 4.21
CA LYS A 80 3.50 6.58 4.87
C LYS A 80 3.08 5.94 6.18
N HIS A 81 2.84 6.75 7.18
CA HIS A 81 2.31 6.30 8.45
C HIS A 81 0.81 6.03 8.31
N THR A 82 0.40 4.80 8.62
CA THR A 82 -0.99 4.36 8.53
C THR A 82 -1.45 3.84 9.88
N SER A 83 -2.62 4.29 10.31
CA SER A 83 -3.17 3.93 11.62
C SER A 83 -3.81 2.55 11.58
N ILE A 84 -3.50 1.72 12.58
CA ILE A 84 -4.26 0.50 12.88
C ILE A 84 -5.37 0.89 13.82
N VAL A 85 -6.60 0.68 13.37
CA VAL A 85 -7.81 1.00 14.13
C VAL A 85 -8.32 -0.26 14.79
N GLY A 86 -8.57 -0.17 16.10
CA GLY A 86 -9.15 -1.24 16.90
C GLY A 86 -10.67 -1.29 16.80
N SER A 87 -11.34 -1.60 17.90
CA SER A 87 -12.80 -1.54 17.99
C SER A 87 -13.25 -0.09 18.00
N CYS A 88 -14.22 0.25 17.15
CA CYS A 88 -14.84 1.57 17.13
C CYS A 88 -16.04 1.58 18.08
N PRO A 89 -16.01 2.33 19.20
CA PRO A 89 -17.19 2.54 20.04
C PRO A 89 -18.27 3.30 19.29
N CYS A 90 -19.53 3.04 19.63
CA CYS A 90 -20.68 3.69 19.02
C CYS A 90 -20.57 5.23 19.08
N GLY A 91 -20.83 5.87 17.95
CA GLY A 91 -20.90 7.33 17.86
C GLY A 91 -19.55 8.08 17.74
N THR A 92 -18.42 7.38 17.74
CA THR A 92 -17.11 8.01 17.49
C THR A 92 -16.65 7.84 16.05
N PRO A 93 -15.95 8.84 15.44
CA PRO A 93 -15.35 8.67 14.13
C PRO A 93 -14.34 7.51 14.14
N LEU A 94 -14.33 6.68 13.09
CA LEU A 94 -13.45 5.52 12.99
C LEU A 94 -11.97 5.86 13.24
N LEU A 95 -11.51 6.96 12.67
CA LEU A 95 -10.12 7.46 12.80
C LEU A 95 -9.92 8.38 14.01
N ALA A 96 -10.82 8.38 14.98
CA ALA A 96 -10.57 9.11 16.22
C ALA A 96 -9.33 8.55 16.93
N VAL A 97 -8.54 9.42 17.55
CA VAL A 97 -7.27 9.05 18.21
C VAL A 97 -7.45 7.93 19.23
N GLU A 98 -8.57 7.90 19.92
CA GLU A 98 -8.94 6.87 20.91
C GLU A 98 -9.14 5.48 20.32
N ASN A 99 -9.41 5.38 19.00
CA ASN A 99 -9.59 4.11 18.30
C ASN A 99 -8.29 3.60 17.68
N ILE A 100 -7.23 4.42 17.62
CA ILE A 100 -5.94 4.05 17.04
C ILE A 100 -5.15 3.23 18.06
N THR A 101 -4.90 1.98 17.73
CA THR A 101 -4.13 1.05 18.60
C THR A 101 -2.64 1.07 18.30
N ALA A 102 -2.26 1.34 17.07
CA ALA A 102 -0.87 1.44 16.63
C ALA A 102 -0.78 2.24 15.31
N THR A 103 0.45 2.58 14.94
CA THR A 103 0.76 3.17 13.62
C THR A 103 1.90 2.37 13.00
N VAL A 104 1.75 2.03 11.71
CA VAL A 104 2.77 1.32 10.94
C VAL A 104 3.19 2.14 9.73
N ALA A 105 4.42 1.92 9.26
CA ALA A 105 4.93 2.53 8.05
C ALA A 105 4.67 1.57 6.87
N LEU A 106 3.83 1.98 5.91
CA LEU A 106 3.56 1.23 4.70
C LEU A 106 4.41 1.76 3.56
N PRO A 107 5.13 0.87 2.80
CA PRO A 107 5.84 1.26 1.59
C PRO A 107 4.89 1.80 0.52
N VAL A 108 5.16 3.00 0.02
CA VAL A 108 4.34 3.66 -1.01
C VAL A 108 4.35 2.88 -2.33
N GLU A 109 5.44 2.18 -2.62
CA GLU A 109 5.60 1.35 -3.83
C GLU A 109 4.61 0.18 -3.89
N ILE A 110 4.13 -0.29 -2.74
CA ILE A 110 3.19 -1.42 -2.65
C ILE A 110 1.77 -0.89 -2.46
N PHE A 111 1.60 0.11 -1.58
CA PHE A 111 0.29 0.55 -1.11
C PHE A 111 -0.17 1.89 -1.72
N GLY A 112 0.62 2.49 -2.62
CA GLY A 112 0.29 3.79 -3.21
C GLY A 112 0.35 4.96 -2.22
N ASN A 113 0.02 6.16 -2.71
CA ASN A 113 0.03 7.40 -1.91
C ASN A 113 -1.35 7.76 -1.32
N GLU A 114 -2.39 7.03 -1.67
CA GLU A 114 -3.75 7.26 -1.19
C GLU A 114 -3.82 7.13 0.34
N GLU A 115 -4.77 7.80 0.94
CA GLU A 115 -5.00 7.68 2.37
C GLU A 115 -5.55 6.30 2.71
N HIS A 116 -4.92 5.63 3.69
CA HIS A 116 -5.33 4.32 4.16
C HIS A 116 -5.45 4.28 5.68
N PHE A 117 -6.29 3.38 6.15
CA PHE A 117 -6.27 2.87 7.52
C PHE A 117 -6.25 1.35 7.51
N ILE A 118 -5.92 0.74 8.64
CA ILE A 118 -5.86 -0.71 8.78
C ILE A 118 -6.88 -1.14 9.81
N LEU A 119 -7.66 -2.18 9.48
CA LEU A 119 -8.56 -2.87 10.38
C LEU A 119 -8.18 -4.32 10.52
N GLN A 120 -8.28 -4.87 11.72
CA GLN A 120 -8.18 -6.30 11.93
C GLN A 120 -9.52 -6.97 11.62
N ALA A 121 -9.50 -7.97 10.74
CA ALA A 121 -10.66 -8.77 10.43
C ALA A 121 -11.09 -9.61 11.65
N LYS A 122 -12.40 -9.67 11.87
CA LYS A 122 -13.01 -10.52 12.91
C LYS A 122 -14.06 -11.43 12.31
N GLY A 123 -13.97 -12.72 12.63
CA GLY A 123 -14.88 -13.73 12.13
C GLY A 123 -14.56 -14.20 10.71
N GLN A 124 -15.46 -14.98 10.13
CA GLN A 124 -15.19 -15.75 8.91
C GLN A 124 -16.09 -15.36 7.73
N SER A 125 -16.82 -14.26 7.84
CA SER A 125 -17.82 -13.87 6.82
C SER A 125 -17.24 -13.59 5.44
N MET A 126 -15.90 -13.43 5.30
CA MET A 126 -15.24 -13.02 4.06
C MET A 126 -14.18 -14.02 3.57
N ILE A 127 -14.21 -15.27 4.02
CA ILE A 127 -13.17 -16.27 3.71
C ILE A 127 -13.03 -16.57 2.22
N LYS A 128 -14.10 -16.50 1.44
CA LYS A 128 -14.06 -16.68 -0.03
C LYS A 128 -13.41 -15.51 -0.78
N ARG A 129 -13.20 -14.40 -0.11
CA ARG A 129 -12.40 -13.27 -0.60
C ARG A 129 -10.97 -13.32 -0.06
N GLY A 130 -10.60 -14.45 0.61
CA GLY A 130 -9.27 -14.62 1.18
C GLY A 130 -9.02 -13.74 2.40
N ILE A 131 -10.07 -13.33 3.14
CA ILE A 131 -9.96 -12.55 4.37
C ILE A 131 -10.36 -13.45 5.53
N PHE A 132 -9.39 -13.76 6.38
CA PHE A 132 -9.56 -14.67 7.52
C PHE A 132 -9.57 -13.91 8.84
N ASP A 133 -10.08 -14.57 9.89
CA ASP A 133 -10.04 -14.02 11.25
C ASP A 133 -8.61 -13.67 11.68
N GLY A 134 -8.40 -12.44 12.15
CA GLY A 134 -7.09 -11.94 12.56
C GLY A 134 -6.29 -11.22 11.48
N ASP A 135 -6.65 -11.34 10.19
CA ASP A 135 -5.97 -10.64 9.10
C ASP A 135 -6.02 -9.12 9.25
N LEU A 136 -5.01 -8.44 8.71
CA LEU A 136 -5.01 -6.98 8.61
C LEU A 136 -5.49 -6.55 7.21
N MET A 137 -6.63 -5.89 7.16
CA MET A 137 -7.19 -5.29 5.97
C MET A 137 -6.65 -3.87 5.83
N VAL A 138 -5.88 -3.60 4.77
CA VAL A 138 -5.47 -2.24 4.38
C VAL A 138 -6.60 -1.64 3.56
N VAL A 139 -7.21 -0.58 4.07
CA VAL A 139 -8.44 0.01 3.56
C VAL A 139 -8.13 1.38 2.99
N LYS A 140 -8.38 1.58 1.71
CA LYS A 140 -8.31 2.88 1.05
C LYS A 140 -9.51 3.73 1.45
N VAL A 141 -9.24 4.94 1.96
CA VAL A 141 -10.29 5.88 2.40
C VAL A 141 -11.04 6.41 1.18
N GLN A 142 -12.29 6.03 1.05
CA GLN A 142 -13.20 6.57 0.03
C GLN A 142 -14.65 6.26 0.42
N ASN A 143 -15.59 7.11 -0.03
CA ASN A 143 -17.01 6.99 0.29
C ASN A 143 -17.86 6.37 -0.83
N THR A 144 -17.23 5.89 -1.89
CA THR A 144 -17.87 5.23 -3.03
C THR A 144 -17.11 3.95 -3.35
N ALA A 145 -17.81 2.96 -3.91
CA ALA A 145 -17.22 1.71 -4.36
C ALA A 145 -17.98 1.15 -5.56
N GLU A 146 -17.32 0.27 -6.30
CA GLU A 146 -17.95 -0.49 -7.38
C GLU A 146 -18.58 -1.78 -6.85
N VAL A 147 -19.61 -2.25 -7.54
CA VAL A 147 -20.24 -3.55 -7.23
C VAL A 147 -19.22 -4.67 -7.40
N GLY A 148 -19.09 -5.51 -6.38
CA GLY A 148 -18.11 -6.58 -6.31
C GLY A 148 -16.85 -6.26 -5.49
N GLU A 149 -16.63 -5.01 -5.13
CA GLU A 149 -15.54 -4.65 -4.22
C GLU A 149 -15.85 -5.02 -2.76
N VAL A 150 -14.80 -5.27 -1.99
CA VAL A 150 -14.94 -5.47 -0.54
C VAL A 150 -14.88 -4.11 0.14
N VAL A 151 -15.98 -3.72 0.75
CA VAL A 151 -16.10 -2.43 1.43
C VAL A 151 -16.07 -2.57 2.95
N ILE A 152 -15.57 -1.55 3.61
CA ILE A 152 -15.81 -1.33 5.03
C ILE A 152 -17.00 -0.39 5.12
N ALA A 153 -18.11 -0.92 5.58
CA ALA A 153 -19.36 -0.18 5.74
C ALA A 153 -19.67 0.06 7.23
N ARG A 154 -20.23 1.23 7.51
CA ARG A 154 -20.77 1.57 8.82
C ARG A 154 -22.29 1.58 8.73
N LEU A 155 -22.92 0.84 9.63
CA LEU A 155 -24.36 0.67 9.72
C LEU A 155 -24.91 1.42 10.93
N ASN A 156 -25.96 2.21 10.76
CA ASN A 156 -26.65 2.93 11.83
C ASN A 156 -25.72 3.71 12.76
N GLN A 157 -24.61 4.22 12.22
CA GLN A 157 -23.55 4.96 12.94
C GLN A 157 -22.83 4.16 14.06
N GLU A 158 -23.07 2.87 14.16
CA GLU A 158 -22.61 2.04 15.29
C GLU A 158 -21.75 0.86 14.86
N GLU A 159 -22.18 0.10 13.89
CA GLU A 159 -21.54 -1.16 13.51
C GLU A 159 -20.68 -0.98 12.26
N VAL A 160 -19.42 -1.41 12.35
CA VAL A 160 -18.48 -1.44 11.21
C VAL A 160 -18.32 -2.89 10.76
N THR A 161 -18.53 -3.14 9.47
CA THR A 161 -18.45 -4.49 8.89
C THR A 161 -17.74 -4.49 7.55
N ALA A 162 -17.02 -5.59 7.24
CA ALA A 162 -16.43 -5.85 5.93
C ALA A 162 -17.37 -6.78 5.14
N LYS A 163 -17.81 -6.35 3.96
CA LYS A 163 -18.71 -7.11 3.07
C LYS A 163 -18.40 -6.79 1.61
N VAL A 164 -18.88 -7.62 0.70
CA VAL A 164 -18.92 -7.31 -0.73
C VAL A 164 -20.06 -6.35 -1.00
N LEU A 165 -19.79 -5.26 -1.70
CA LEU A 165 -20.86 -4.38 -2.20
C LEU A 165 -21.59 -5.07 -3.35
N ALA A 166 -22.87 -5.26 -3.24
CA ALA A 166 -23.72 -5.87 -4.25
C ALA A 166 -24.90 -4.96 -4.61
N PHE A 167 -25.57 -5.26 -5.74
CA PHE A 167 -26.71 -4.49 -6.22
C PHE A 167 -27.76 -5.42 -6.78
N ALA A 168 -28.96 -5.34 -6.25
CA ALA A 168 -30.15 -6.04 -6.75
C ALA A 168 -31.42 -5.22 -6.47
N ASP A 169 -32.43 -5.39 -7.26
CA ASP A 169 -33.75 -4.74 -7.12
C ASP A 169 -33.68 -3.21 -6.97
N GLY A 170 -32.71 -2.59 -7.66
CA GLY A 170 -32.52 -1.14 -7.66
C GLY A 170 -31.85 -0.58 -6.40
N ARG A 171 -31.26 -1.42 -5.54
CA ARG A 171 -30.63 -1.03 -4.29
C ARG A 171 -29.30 -1.73 -4.09
N HIS A 172 -28.37 -1.04 -3.42
CA HIS A 172 -27.16 -1.67 -2.91
C HIS A 172 -27.45 -2.43 -1.62
N TYR A 173 -26.72 -3.53 -1.45
CA TYR A 173 -26.72 -4.33 -0.22
C TYR A 173 -25.31 -4.88 0.03
N LEU A 174 -25.08 -5.46 1.18
CA LEU A 174 -23.81 -5.96 1.63
C LEU A 174 -23.86 -7.49 1.73
N GLU A 175 -23.08 -8.16 0.90
CA GLU A 175 -23.05 -9.62 0.78
C GLU A 175 -21.83 -10.21 1.53
N PRO A 176 -22.03 -11.24 2.37
CA PRO A 176 -20.91 -12.00 2.93
C PRO A 176 -20.29 -12.88 1.84
N ALA A 177 -18.99 -13.14 1.95
CA ALA A 177 -18.28 -14.08 1.08
C ALA A 177 -17.99 -15.39 1.82
N ASN A 178 -19.03 -16.05 2.30
CA ASN A 178 -18.98 -17.33 2.99
C ASN A 178 -20.32 -18.07 2.83
N ASP A 179 -20.27 -19.33 2.34
CA ASP A 179 -21.47 -20.16 2.09
C ASP A 179 -21.71 -21.17 3.23
N GLU A 180 -21.12 -20.97 4.39
CA GLU A 180 -21.32 -21.87 5.52
C GLU A 180 -22.78 -21.88 5.97
N VAL A 181 -23.29 -23.08 6.20
CA VAL A 181 -24.69 -23.30 6.63
C VAL A 181 -24.73 -23.95 8.00
N ASP A 182 -25.80 -23.67 8.73
CA ASP A 182 -26.10 -24.31 10.00
C ASP A 182 -26.56 -25.76 9.81
N GLU A 183 -26.78 -26.50 10.89
CA GLU A 183 -27.29 -27.88 10.90
C GLU A 183 -28.62 -28.06 10.17
N LYS A 184 -29.35 -26.99 9.92
CA LYS A 184 -30.65 -26.96 9.21
C LYS A 184 -30.52 -26.52 7.74
N GLY A 185 -29.24 -26.33 7.25
CA GLY A 185 -28.96 -25.90 5.89
C GLY A 185 -29.26 -24.40 5.64
N LYS A 186 -29.35 -23.57 6.68
CA LYS A 186 -29.53 -22.13 6.52
C LYS A 186 -28.16 -21.42 6.53
N PRO A 187 -27.98 -20.40 5.69
CA PRO A 187 -26.73 -19.61 5.72
C PRO A 187 -26.46 -19.03 7.12
N ILE A 188 -25.26 -19.25 7.65
CA ILE A 188 -24.80 -18.65 8.90
C ILE A 188 -24.61 -17.16 8.70
N TYR A 189 -24.00 -16.77 7.57
CA TYR A 189 -23.80 -15.39 7.18
C TYR A 189 -24.87 -14.98 6.16
N ARG A 190 -25.52 -13.86 6.38
CA ARG A 190 -26.63 -13.39 5.53
C ARG A 190 -26.31 -12.03 4.93
N ASP A 191 -26.96 -11.75 3.82
CA ASP A 191 -26.96 -10.44 3.21
C ASP A 191 -27.52 -9.41 4.19
N ILE A 192 -26.91 -8.24 4.19
CA ILE A 192 -27.36 -7.09 4.96
C ILE A 192 -27.99 -6.12 3.97
N HIS A 193 -29.28 -5.89 4.11
CA HIS A 193 -30.02 -4.89 3.38
C HIS A 193 -30.25 -3.70 4.32
N PRO A 194 -29.41 -2.65 4.25
CA PRO A 194 -29.53 -1.54 5.18
C PRO A 194 -30.84 -0.78 4.95
N ASP A 195 -31.71 -0.75 5.97
CA ASP A 195 -32.98 0.01 5.93
C ASP A 195 -32.84 1.42 6.53
N GLY A 196 -31.66 1.77 7.07
CA GLY A 196 -31.35 3.05 7.72
C GLY A 196 -30.17 3.77 7.07
N GLU A 197 -29.57 4.68 7.82
CA GLU A 197 -28.36 5.37 7.41
C GLU A 197 -27.17 4.42 7.44
N TRP A 198 -26.46 4.35 6.34
CA TRP A 198 -25.22 3.63 6.22
C TRP A 198 -24.28 4.34 5.26
N ASP A 199 -22.99 4.16 5.45
CA ASP A 199 -21.96 4.77 4.62
C ASP A 199 -20.79 3.82 4.39
N ILE A 200 -20.10 4.05 3.27
CA ILE A 200 -18.83 3.38 2.96
C ILE A 200 -17.71 4.22 3.55
N LEU A 201 -16.89 3.60 4.40
CA LEU A 201 -15.71 4.21 5.00
C LEU A 201 -14.46 4.02 4.15
N GLY A 202 -14.45 2.98 3.32
CA GLY A 202 -13.36 2.67 2.40
C GLY A 202 -13.53 1.33 1.71
N VAL A 203 -12.60 1.05 0.81
CA VAL A 203 -12.50 -0.20 0.06
C VAL A 203 -11.25 -0.96 0.51
N VAL A 204 -11.37 -2.26 0.74
CA VAL A 204 -10.24 -3.12 1.08
C VAL A 204 -9.36 -3.27 -0.16
N ASP A 205 -8.17 -2.70 -0.09
CA ASP A 205 -7.20 -2.64 -1.16
C ASP A 205 -6.18 -3.78 -1.09
N HIS A 206 -5.73 -4.10 0.14
CA HIS A 206 -4.80 -5.19 0.40
C HIS A 206 -5.18 -5.95 1.68
N VAL A 207 -4.74 -7.21 1.75
CA VAL A 207 -4.88 -8.05 2.95
C VAL A 207 -3.51 -8.58 3.34
N ILE A 208 -3.16 -8.42 4.61
CA ILE A 208 -1.93 -8.94 5.19
C ILE A 208 -2.31 -10.08 6.11
N HIS A 209 -1.91 -11.29 5.74
CA HIS A 209 -2.15 -12.50 6.53
C HIS A 209 -1.10 -12.63 7.62
N ALA A 210 -1.52 -12.96 8.83
CA ALA A 210 -0.62 -13.47 9.85
C ALA A 210 -0.40 -14.97 9.60
N PRO A 211 0.85 -15.48 9.70
CA PRO A 211 1.15 -16.91 9.53
C PRO A 211 0.57 -17.76 10.66
#